data_05c49935441d403da632dedb96321a21
#
_entry.id   05c49935441d403da632dedb96321a21
#
_cell.length_a   1.000
_cell.length_b   1.000
_cell.length_c   1.000
_cell.angle_alpha   90.00
_cell.angle_beta   90.00
_cell.angle_gamma   90.00
#
_symmetry.space_group_name_H-M   'P 1'
#
loop_
_entity.id
_entity.type
_entity.pdbx_description
1 polymer ?
#
loop_
_entity_poly.entity_id
_entity_poly.type
_entity_poly.pdbx_seq_one_letter_code
_entity_poly.pdbx_strand_id
1 'polypeptide(L)'
;MFQNDEIGLFSHKRFSLQYAYHFKLWGGQLSVGAEADMLAEGIDGGKADVGESGDPAIPTSEVDGARFDASVGLWYAHGPWYAGVAMQHVTMPTVNVGEQWQVEVPALYNFTAGYNIKTKSPFLKIVPSVMLRYQGVDFRADLTARVVYTHQKLQLTCAAGYTPNRAVMLQVGGTLHGVKLSYAYEANVAGMGMSSGNHELCVSYRMEIDLGKKGKNKHQSVRFL
;
A
#
# COMPACT_ATOMS: atom_id res chain seq x y z
N MET A 1 7.73 1.60 -9.09
CA MET A 1 6.86 0.43 -8.73
C MET A 1 6.00 0.13 -9.93
N PHE A 2 5.74 -1.15 -10.21
CA PHE A 2 4.73 -1.58 -11.18
C PHE A 2 3.71 -2.44 -10.43
N GLN A 3 2.44 -2.23 -10.69
CA GLN A 3 1.32 -3.01 -10.16
C GLN A 3 0.42 -3.40 -11.33
N ASN A 4 -0.03 -4.65 -11.33
CA ASN A 4 -1.06 -5.17 -12.24
C ASN A 4 -2.08 -5.91 -11.37
N ASP A 5 -3.34 -5.56 -11.52
CA ASP A 5 -4.44 -6.15 -10.78
C ASP A 5 -5.58 -6.43 -11.75
N GLU A 6 -6.14 -7.64 -11.69
CA GLU A 6 -7.23 -8.08 -12.54
C GLU A 6 -8.36 -8.62 -11.68
N ILE A 7 -9.53 -8.01 -11.77
CA ILE A 7 -10.73 -8.36 -11.01
C ILE A 7 -11.91 -8.54 -11.96
N GLY A 8 -12.23 -9.78 -12.28
CA GLY A 8 -13.30 -10.09 -13.24
C GLY A 8 -12.97 -9.56 -14.62
N LEU A 9 -13.76 -8.59 -15.08
CA LEU A 9 -13.59 -7.95 -16.41
C LEU A 9 -12.64 -6.74 -16.37
N PHE A 10 -12.27 -6.28 -15.17
CA PHE A 10 -11.50 -5.05 -15.00
C PHE A 10 -10.01 -5.36 -14.83
N SER A 11 -9.17 -4.58 -15.50
CA SER A 11 -7.73 -4.56 -15.31
C SER A 11 -7.25 -3.19 -14.87
N HIS A 12 -6.42 -3.17 -13.82
CA HIS A 12 -5.82 -1.95 -13.25
C HIS A 12 -4.30 -2.08 -13.31
N LYS A 13 -3.65 -1.25 -14.11
CA LYS A 13 -2.19 -1.23 -14.21
C LYS A 13 -1.69 0.13 -13.73
N ARG A 14 -0.67 0.11 -12.87
CA ARG A 14 -0.07 1.33 -12.34
C ARG A 14 1.44 1.25 -12.43
N PHE A 15 2.03 2.27 -13.01
CA PHE A 15 3.47 2.50 -12.99
C PHE A 15 3.76 3.75 -12.18
N SER A 16 4.66 3.64 -11.16
CA SER A 16 4.94 4.72 -10.23
C SER A 16 6.42 5.01 -10.11
N LEU A 17 6.77 6.29 -10.07
CA LEU A 17 8.07 6.81 -9.66
C LEU A 17 7.91 7.59 -8.35
N GLN A 18 8.72 7.25 -7.36
CA GLN A 18 8.65 7.84 -6.02
C GLN A 18 9.97 8.49 -5.65
N TYR A 19 9.88 9.66 -5.06
CA TYR A 19 11.02 10.36 -4.47
C TYR A 19 10.67 10.85 -3.07
N ALA A 20 11.60 10.73 -2.13
CA ALA A 20 11.45 11.25 -0.78
C ALA A 20 12.73 11.95 -0.33
N TYR A 21 12.58 13.12 0.24
CA TYR A 21 13.63 13.88 0.87
C TYR A 21 13.47 13.85 2.39
N HIS A 22 14.59 13.61 3.08
CA HIS A 22 14.63 13.46 4.54
C HIS A 22 15.49 14.55 5.16
N PHE A 23 15.00 15.19 6.21
CA PHE A 23 15.76 16.19 6.96
C PHE A 23 15.43 16.15 8.46
N LYS A 24 16.36 16.65 9.25
CA LYS A 24 16.17 16.73 10.70
C LYS A 24 15.33 17.95 11.06
N LEU A 25 14.28 17.75 11.84
CA LEU A 25 13.40 18.81 12.32
C LEU A 25 12.94 18.49 13.75
N TRP A 26 13.02 19.46 14.67
CA TRP A 26 12.57 19.35 16.06
C TRP A 26 13.05 18.08 16.79
N GLY A 27 14.31 17.70 16.57
CA GLY A 27 14.89 16.51 17.20
C GLY A 27 14.47 15.17 16.60
N GLY A 28 13.59 15.19 15.61
CA GLY A 28 13.15 14.03 14.84
C GLY A 28 13.61 14.10 13.38
N GLN A 29 13.10 13.20 12.56
CA GLN A 29 13.29 13.15 11.11
C GLN A 29 11.97 13.39 10.42
N LEU A 30 11.90 14.45 9.61
CA LEU A 30 10.79 14.70 8.71
C LEU A 30 11.17 14.21 7.30
N SER A 31 10.24 13.51 6.66
CA SER A 31 10.37 13.06 5.27
C SER A 31 9.22 13.66 4.47
N VAL A 32 9.54 14.26 3.34
CA VAL A 32 8.58 14.77 2.36
C VAL A 32 8.69 13.91 1.12
N GLY A 33 7.60 13.33 0.68
CA GLY A 33 7.55 12.43 -0.46
C GLY A 33 6.60 12.92 -1.54
N ALA A 34 6.95 12.64 -2.77
CA ALA A 34 6.09 12.79 -3.94
C ALA A 34 6.18 11.54 -4.82
N GLU A 35 5.09 11.24 -5.48
CA GLU A 35 4.95 10.13 -6.42
C GLU A 35 4.29 10.65 -7.69
N ALA A 36 4.79 10.16 -8.81
CA ALA A 36 4.21 10.38 -10.12
C ALA A 36 3.77 9.02 -10.67
N ASP A 37 2.54 8.94 -11.11
CA ASP A 37 1.89 7.72 -11.54
C ASP A 37 1.39 7.79 -12.97
N MET A 38 1.45 6.66 -13.67
CA MET A 38 0.66 6.39 -14.87
C MET A 38 -0.35 5.31 -14.48
N LEU A 39 -1.62 5.64 -14.52
CA LEU A 39 -2.74 4.74 -14.30
C LEU A 39 -3.27 4.29 -15.65
N ALA A 40 -3.47 2.99 -15.83
CA ALA A 40 -4.15 2.43 -17.00
C ALA A 40 -5.28 1.51 -16.51
N GLU A 41 -6.48 1.84 -16.92
CA GLU A 41 -7.71 1.13 -16.62
C GLU A 41 -8.22 0.44 -17.86
N GLY A 42 -8.64 -0.82 -17.74
CA GLY A 42 -9.15 -1.59 -18.86
C GLY A 42 -10.38 -2.41 -18.50
N ILE A 43 -11.21 -2.67 -19.50
CA ILE A 43 -12.37 -3.56 -19.43
C ILE A 43 -12.26 -4.57 -20.57
N ASP A 44 -12.21 -5.86 -20.24
CA ASP A 44 -12.21 -6.96 -21.20
C ASP A 44 -13.63 -7.52 -21.34
N GLY A 45 -14.38 -6.97 -22.26
CA GLY A 45 -15.74 -7.42 -22.55
C GLY A 45 -15.81 -8.81 -23.20
N GLY A 46 -14.70 -9.29 -23.75
CA GLY A 46 -14.63 -10.66 -24.30
C GLY A 46 -14.75 -11.75 -23.23
N LYS A 47 -14.49 -11.41 -21.97
CA LYS A 47 -14.67 -12.29 -20.80
C LYS A 47 -16.08 -12.23 -20.20
N ALA A 48 -16.95 -11.32 -20.69
CA ALA A 48 -18.30 -11.20 -20.19
C ALA A 48 -19.17 -12.36 -20.72
N ASP A 49 -19.74 -13.15 -19.82
CA ASP A 49 -20.79 -14.10 -20.16
C ASP A 49 -22.13 -13.34 -20.28
N VAL A 50 -22.36 -12.79 -21.47
CA VAL A 50 -23.59 -12.05 -21.77
C VAL A 50 -24.61 -13.02 -22.31
N GLY A 51 -25.67 -13.29 -21.57
CA GLY A 51 -26.78 -14.14 -22.00
C GLY A 51 -27.48 -13.66 -23.28
N GLU A 52 -27.32 -12.39 -23.66
CA GLU A 52 -27.76 -11.82 -24.96
C GLU A 52 -26.56 -11.13 -25.64
N SER A 53 -26.19 -11.59 -26.79
CA SER A 53 -25.14 -10.97 -27.61
C SER A 53 -25.64 -9.63 -28.15
N GLY A 54 -24.96 -8.53 -27.84
CA GLY A 54 -25.22 -7.21 -28.39
C GLY A 54 -25.68 -6.14 -27.42
N ASP A 55 -25.48 -6.32 -26.10
CA ASP A 55 -25.67 -5.24 -25.15
C ASP A 55 -24.62 -4.13 -25.41
N PRO A 56 -25.05 -2.94 -25.87
CA PRO A 56 -24.11 -1.83 -26.13
C PRO A 56 -23.40 -1.32 -24.87
N ALA A 57 -23.86 -1.74 -23.69
CA ALA A 57 -23.24 -1.39 -22.43
C ALA A 57 -21.97 -2.22 -22.12
N ILE A 58 -21.71 -3.30 -22.85
CA ILE A 58 -20.52 -4.14 -22.64
C ILE A 58 -19.68 -4.12 -23.92
N PRO A 59 -18.39 -3.70 -23.82
CA PRO A 59 -17.53 -3.74 -25.00
C PRO A 59 -17.36 -5.17 -25.48
N THR A 60 -17.32 -5.39 -26.79
CA THR A 60 -17.13 -6.72 -27.39
C THR A 60 -15.67 -7.15 -27.43
N SER A 61 -14.76 -6.25 -27.11
CA SER A 61 -13.31 -6.45 -27.06
C SER A 61 -12.72 -5.76 -25.85
N GLU A 62 -11.42 -5.99 -25.61
CA GLU A 62 -10.68 -5.24 -24.59
C GLU A 62 -10.58 -3.76 -24.98
N VAL A 63 -10.96 -2.88 -24.08
CA VAL A 63 -10.81 -1.43 -24.19
C VAL A 63 -10.05 -0.91 -22.99
N ASP A 64 -9.14 0.03 -23.21
CA ASP A 64 -8.30 0.60 -22.17
C ASP A 64 -8.20 2.12 -22.28
N GLY A 65 -7.75 2.73 -21.20
CA GLY A 65 -7.43 4.14 -21.13
C GLY A 65 -6.34 4.39 -20.10
N ALA A 66 -5.56 5.44 -20.30
CA ALA A 66 -4.50 5.80 -19.37
C ALA A 66 -4.53 7.28 -19.01
N ARG A 67 -4.12 7.60 -17.78
CA ARG A 67 -3.98 8.97 -17.26
C ARG A 67 -2.79 9.08 -16.34
N PHE A 68 -2.21 10.27 -16.34
CA PHE A 68 -1.19 10.65 -15.38
C PHE A 68 -1.84 11.06 -14.06
N ASP A 69 -1.18 10.72 -12.95
CA ASP A 69 -1.61 11.05 -11.61
C ASP A 69 -0.40 11.36 -10.71
N ALA A 70 -0.67 11.90 -9.53
CA ALA A 70 0.35 12.25 -8.56
C ALA A 70 -0.13 11.98 -7.13
N SER A 71 0.84 11.72 -6.25
CA SER A 71 0.60 11.56 -4.81
C SER A 71 1.65 12.33 -4.01
N VAL A 72 1.29 12.79 -2.83
CA VAL A 72 2.19 13.50 -1.92
C VAL A 72 2.06 12.97 -0.51
N GLY A 73 3.12 13.06 0.28
CA GLY A 73 3.10 12.59 1.65
C GLY A 73 4.14 13.23 2.54
N LEU A 74 3.82 13.23 3.84
CA LEU A 74 4.68 13.66 4.91
C LEU A 74 4.80 12.52 5.94
N TRP A 75 6.00 12.32 6.45
CA TRP A 75 6.29 11.35 7.49
C TRP A 75 7.21 11.97 8.52
N TYR A 76 6.84 11.89 9.78
CA TYR A 76 7.67 12.35 10.88
C TYR A 76 7.93 11.23 11.88
N ALA A 77 9.19 11.05 12.26
CA ALA A 77 9.61 10.08 13.26
C ALA A 77 10.45 10.79 14.35
N HIS A 78 10.10 10.56 15.61
CA HIS A 78 10.82 11.10 16.74
C HIS A 78 10.87 10.07 17.87
N GLY A 79 12.09 9.64 18.21
CA GLY A 79 12.28 8.60 19.21
C GLY A 79 11.52 7.31 18.85
N PRO A 80 10.61 6.84 19.72
CA PRO A 80 9.88 5.61 19.49
C PRO A 80 8.61 5.78 18.64
N TRP A 81 8.08 6.99 18.46
CA TRP A 81 6.83 7.21 17.74
C TRP A 81 7.04 7.75 16.33
N TYR A 82 6.09 7.50 15.50
CA TYR A 82 6.01 8.04 14.14
C TYR A 82 4.57 8.36 13.76
N ALA A 83 4.42 9.31 12.85
CA ALA A 83 3.14 9.62 12.22
C ALA A 83 3.37 10.05 10.77
N GLY A 84 2.40 9.82 9.92
CA GLY A 84 2.45 10.21 8.53
C GLY A 84 1.06 10.55 7.98
N VAL A 85 1.05 11.43 7.00
CA VAL A 85 -0.13 11.76 6.20
C VAL A 85 0.23 11.66 4.72
N ALA A 86 -0.69 11.19 3.91
CA ALA A 86 -0.52 11.13 2.47
C ALA A 86 -1.86 11.42 1.77
N MET A 87 -1.77 12.07 0.64
CA MET A 87 -2.86 12.22 -0.31
C MET A 87 -2.44 11.53 -1.60
N GLN A 88 -3.16 10.49 -1.98
CA GLN A 88 -3.02 9.83 -3.27
C GLN A 88 -4.09 10.37 -4.22
N HIS A 89 -3.82 10.25 -5.50
CA HIS A 89 -4.73 10.74 -6.55
C HIS A 89 -5.02 12.24 -6.41
N VAL A 90 -3.95 13.04 -6.25
CA VAL A 90 -4.05 14.51 -6.09
C VAL A 90 -4.71 15.16 -7.31
N THR A 91 -4.49 14.59 -8.49
CA THR A 91 -5.08 15.11 -9.74
C THR A 91 -6.52 14.65 -9.94
N MET A 92 -7.00 13.68 -9.15
CA MET A 92 -8.34 13.08 -9.26
C MET A 92 -8.69 12.77 -10.73
N PRO A 93 -7.88 11.95 -11.42
CA PRO A 93 -8.01 11.78 -12.84
C PRO A 93 -9.30 11.05 -13.20
N THR A 94 -9.92 11.46 -14.30
CA THR A 94 -10.95 10.67 -14.98
C THR A 94 -10.30 9.92 -16.12
N VAL A 95 -10.28 8.60 -16.05
CA VAL A 95 -9.75 7.71 -17.08
C VAL A 95 -10.88 7.37 -18.03
N ASN A 96 -10.74 7.76 -19.30
CA ASN A 96 -11.68 7.34 -20.35
C ASN A 96 -11.26 5.96 -20.84
N VAL A 97 -12.12 4.98 -20.68
CA VAL A 97 -11.92 3.58 -21.11
C VAL A 97 -12.76 3.34 -22.36
N GLY A 98 -12.11 3.30 -23.52
CA GLY A 98 -12.80 3.35 -24.80
C GLY A 98 -13.55 4.69 -25.00
N GLU A 99 -14.64 4.63 -25.78
CA GLU A 99 -15.44 5.84 -26.13
C GLU A 99 -16.60 6.09 -25.14
N GLN A 100 -17.02 5.09 -24.38
CA GLN A 100 -18.27 5.12 -23.61
C GLN A 100 -18.09 5.13 -22.09
N TRP A 101 -16.91 4.69 -21.59
CA TRP A 101 -16.70 4.49 -20.18
C TRP A 101 -15.76 5.52 -19.58
N GLN A 102 -16.11 5.95 -18.36
CA GLN A 102 -15.27 6.85 -17.58
C GLN A 102 -15.10 6.29 -16.17
N VAL A 103 -13.85 6.16 -15.72
CA VAL A 103 -13.50 5.78 -14.36
C VAL A 103 -12.96 7.01 -13.64
N GLU A 104 -13.71 7.50 -12.68
CA GLU A 104 -13.27 8.58 -11.79
C GLU A 104 -12.44 7.98 -10.65
N VAL A 105 -11.24 8.52 -10.46
CA VAL A 105 -10.33 8.09 -9.39
C VAL A 105 -10.31 9.19 -8.32
N PRO A 106 -11.13 9.06 -7.25
CA PRO A 106 -11.20 10.08 -6.22
C PRO A 106 -9.94 10.11 -5.36
N ALA A 107 -9.65 11.27 -4.79
CA ALA A 107 -8.54 11.43 -3.86
C ALA A 107 -8.67 10.49 -2.66
N LEU A 108 -7.55 9.86 -2.28
CA LEU A 108 -7.44 8.99 -1.12
C LEU A 108 -6.54 9.65 -0.08
N TYR A 109 -7.11 9.96 1.07
CA TYR A 109 -6.40 10.51 2.22
C TYR A 109 -6.01 9.39 3.17
N ASN A 110 -4.73 9.34 3.52
CA ASN A 110 -4.18 8.37 4.45
C ASN A 110 -3.56 9.10 5.64
N PHE A 111 -3.85 8.63 6.84
CA PHE A 111 -3.15 8.98 8.06
C PHE A 111 -2.64 7.71 8.71
N THR A 112 -1.39 7.70 9.17
CA THR A 112 -0.84 6.58 9.91
C THR A 112 -0.07 7.06 11.12
N ALA A 113 -0.14 6.33 12.22
CA ALA A 113 0.67 6.58 13.41
C ALA A 113 1.02 5.26 14.09
N GLY A 114 2.14 5.24 14.80
CA GLY A 114 2.55 4.06 15.55
C GLY A 114 3.64 4.36 16.56
N TYR A 115 3.91 3.36 17.39
CA TYR A 115 4.86 3.45 18.47
C TYR A 115 5.72 2.20 18.54
N ASN A 116 7.03 2.35 18.66
CA ASN A 116 7.99 1.26 18.80
C ASN A 116 8.26 0.97 20.27
N ILE A 117 7.54 0.03 20.86
CA ILE A 117 7.74 -0.40 22.24
C ILE A 117 8.99 -1.29 22.30
N LYS A 118 10.03 -0.82 22.96
CA LYS A 118 11.21 -1.63 23.28
C LYS A 118 10.88 -2.55 24.44
N THR A 119 11.04 -3.83 24.28
CA THR A 119 10.89 -4.82 25.35
C THR A 119 12.20 -4.95 26.14
N LYS A 120 12.20 -5.76 27.22
CA LYS A 120 13.43 -6.08 27.97
C LYS A 120 14.42 -6.87 27.09
N SER A 121 13.95 -7.59 26.07
CA SER A 121 14.79 -8.28 25.11
C SER A 121 15.25 -7.31 24.02
N PRO A 122 16.57 -7.20 23.75
CA PRO A 122 17.07 -6.35 22.67
C PRO A 122 16.65 -6.82 21.26
N PHE A 123 16.20 -8.06 21.16
CA PHE A 123 15.82 -8.71 19.91
C PHE A 123 14.34 -8.52 19.57
N LEU A 124 13.51 -8.09 20.53
CA LEU A 124 12.06 -8.06 20.38
C LEU A 124 11.54 -6.64 20.47
N LYS A 125 10.69 -6.26 19.50
CA LYS A 125 9.91 -5.01 19.50
C LYS A 125 8.43 -5.32 19.33
N ILE A 126 7.59 -4.51 19.96
CA ILE A 126 6.13 -4.51 19.74
C ILE A 126 5.79 -3.16 19.12
N VAL A 127 5.05 -3.19 18.01
CA VAL A 127 4.73 -1.98 17.24
C VAL A 127 3.21 -1.91 17.04
N PRO A 128 2.47 -1.32 18.00
CA PRO A 128 1.09 -0.93 17.74
C PRO A 128 1.07 0.22 16.72
N SER A 129 0.09 0.18 15.82
CA SER A 129 -0.10 1.19 14.80
C SER A 129 -1.58 1.33 14.43
N VAL A 130 -1.93 2.51 13.95
CA VAL A 130 -3.23 2.82 13.37
C VAL A 130 -3.02 3.37 11.97
N MET A 131 -3.90 3.00 11.05
CA MET A 131 -4.00 3.59 9.72
C MET A 131 -5.44 3.98 9.47
N LEU A 132 -5.66 5.23 9.13
CA LEU A 132 -6.96 5.77 8.75
C LEU A 132 -6.93 6.08 7.27
N ARG A 133 -7.96 5.66 6.53
CA ARG A 133 -8.15 5.95 5.12
C ARG A 133 -9.51 6.59 4.91
N TYR A 134 -9.52 7.63 4.08
CA TYR A 134 -10.76 8.31 3.69
C TYR A 134 -10.76 8.56 2.18
N GLN A 135 -11.80 8.10 1.52
CA GLN A 135 -11.98 8.27 0.08
C GLN A 135 -13.45 8.62 -0.20
N GLY A 136 -13.72 9.90 -0.39
CA GLY A 136 -15.07 10.40 -0.64
C GLY A 136 -16.03 10.11 0.51
N VAL A 137 -16.79 9.03 0.44
CA VAL A 137 -17.76 8.61 1.46
C VAL A 137 -17.29 7.42 2.31
N ASP A 138 -16.22 6.76 1.90
CA ASP A 138 -15.70 5.58 2.59
C ASP A 138 -14.60 5.95 3.58
N PHE A 139 -14.81 5.54 4.84
CA PHE A 139 -13.84 5.67 5.92
C PHE A 139 -13.45 4.28 6.44
N ARG A 140 -12.15 4.03 6.49
CA ARG A 140 -11.59 2.80 7.05
C ARG A 140 -10.54 3.12 8.11
N ALA A 141 -10.61 2.43 9.24
CA ALA A 141 -9.62 2.45 10.30
C ALA A 141 -9.04 1.05 10.49
N ASP A 142 -7.73 0.92 10.35
CA ASP A 142 -7.01 -0.33 10.56
C ASP A 142 -6.14 -0.21 11.82
N LEU A 143 -6.43 -1.02 12.82
CA LEU A 143 -5.64 -1.13 14.06
C LEU A 143 -4.75 -2.37 13.95
N THR A 144 -3.45 -2.22 14.14
CA THR A 144 -2.51 -3.33 14.00
C THR A 144 -1.55 -3.39 15.17
N ALA A 145 -1.31 -4.58 15.70
CA ALA A 145 -0.23 -4.87 16.63
C ALA A 145 0.76 -5.83 15.97
N ARG A 146 2.02 -5.41 15.87
CA ARG A 146 3.09 -6.18 15.23
C ARG A 146 4.17 -6.50 16.24
N VAL A 147 4.61 -7.76 16.26
CA VAL A 147 5.77 -8.23 16.99
C VAL A 147 6.90 -8.48 16.00
N VAL A 148 8.05 -7.89 16.24
CA VAL A 148 9.23 -8.01 15.38
C VAL A 148 10.36 -8.58 16.20
N TYR A 149 10.87 -9.76 15.81
CA TYR A 149 12.08 -10.36 16.33
C TYR A 149 13.21 -10.13 15.35
N THR A 150 14.33 -9.60 15.82
CA THR A 150 15.51 -9.33 14.98
C THR A 150 16.74 -9.94 15.63
N HIS A 151 17.41 -10.84 14.90
CA HIS A 151 18.68 -11.42 15.31
C HIS A 151 19.63 -11.49 14.12
N GLN A 152 20.73 -10.76 14.19
CA GLN A 152 21.70 -10.62 13.09
C GLN A 152 21.01 -10.17 11.79
N LYS A 153 21.03 -11.02 10.75
CA LYS A 153 20.41 -10.78 9.43
C LYS A 153 19.00 -11.35 9.30
N LEU A 154 18.52 -12.04 10.34
CA LEU A 154 17.18 -12.61 10.37
C LEU A 154 16.22 -11.64 11.06
N GLN A 155 15.11 -11.34 10.43
CA GLN A 155 13.98 -10.65 11.04
C GLN A 155 12.74 -11.50 10.85
N LEU A 156 12.04 -11.79 11.94
CA LEU A 156 10.73 -12.45 11.91
C LEU A 156 9.66 -11.46 12.36
N THR A 157 8.50 -11.53 11.75
CA THR A 157 7.39 -10.64 12.02
C THR A 157 6.11 -11.44 12.16
N CYS A 158 5.35 -11.14 13.20
CA CYS A 158 3.98 -11.60 13.38
C CYS A 158 3.10 -10.38 13.68
N ALA A 159 1.93 -10.28 13.07
CA ALA A 159 1.02 -9.17 13.29
C ALA A 159 -0.42 -9.66 13.34
N ALA A 160 -1.22 -8.98 14.16
CA ALA A 160 -2.67 -9.08 14.18
C ALA A 160 -3.26 -7.69 13.92
N GLY A 161 -4.28 -7.65 13.08
CA GLY A 161 -4.98 -6.42 12.70
C GLY A 161 -6.48 -6.56 12.90
N TYR A 162 -7.12 -5.44 13.17
CA TYR A 162 -8.56 -5.33 13.28
C TYR A 162 -9.06 -4.08 12.56
N THR A 163 -9.97 -4.28 11.63
CA THR A 163 -10.71 -3.22 10.95
C THR A 163 -12.14 -3.25 11.46
N PRO A 164 -12.58 -2.23 12.25
CA PRO A 164 -13.92 -2.20 12.82
C PRO A 164 -15.02 -2.44 11.77
N ASN A 165 -15.95 -3.34 12.11
CA ASN A 165 -17.09 -3.72 11.28
C ASN A 165 -16.73 -4.25 9.88
N ARG A 166 -15.47 -4.69 9.64
CA ARG A 166 -15.04 -5.22 8.34
C ARG A 166 -14.28 -6.53 8.46
N ALA A 167 -13.11 -6.53 9.11
CA ALA A 167 -12.21 -7.67 9.04
C ALA A 167 -11.28 -7.82 10.25
N VAL A 168 -10.77 -9.04 10.42
CA VAL A 168 -9.64 -9.38 11.27
C VAL A 168 -8.53 -9.92 10.39
N MET A 169 -7.30 -9.46 10.58
CA MET A 169 -6.12 -9.87 9.81
C MET A 169 -5.09 -10.53 10.71
N LEU A 170 -4.48 -11.61 10.22
CA LEU A 170 -3.27 -12.21 10.78
C LEU A 170 -2.18 -12.21 9.72
N GLN A 171 -0.96 -11.84 10.11
CA GLN A 171 0.19 -11.81 9.20
C GLN A 171 1.39 -12.45 9.87
N VAL A 172 2.13 -13.23 9.10
CA VAL A 172 3.45 -13.74 9.48
C VAL A 172 4.44 -13.46 8.36
N GLY A 173 5.70 -13.27 8.70
CA GLY A 173 6.72 -13.01 7.68
C GLY A 173 8.13 -13.12 8.23
N GLY A 174 9.07 -13.21 7.32
CA GLY A 174 10.49 -13.25 7.62
C GLY A 174 11.31 -12.50 6.59
N THR A 175 12.41 -11.93 7.04
CA THR A 175 13.42 -11.32 6.16
C THR A 175 14.76 -11.96 6.45
N LEU A 176 15.43 -12.43 5.40
CA LEU A 176 16.77 -13.01 5.50
C LEU A 176 17.60 -12.51 4.30
N HIS A 177 18.77 -11.93 4.58
CA HIS A 177 19.70 -11.44 3.54
C HIS A 177 19.04 -10.52 2.49
N GLY A 178 18.09 -9.68 2.91
CA GLY A 178 17.38 -8.74 2.01
C GLY A 178 16.16 -9.32 1.29
N VAL A 179 15.97 -10.64 1.32
CA VAL A 179 14.74 -11.27 0.82
C VAL A 179 13.70 -11.30 1.93
N LYS A 180 12.54 -10.73 1.71
CA LYS A 180 11.39 -10.77 2.61
C LYS A 180 10.31 -11.64 2.00
N LEU A 181 9.79 -12.57 2.79
CA LEU A 181 8.59 -13.35 2.51
C LEU A 181 7.56 -13.06 3.59
N SER A 182 6.33 -12.79 3.22
CA SER A 182 5.24 -12.63 4.18
C SER A 182 3.93 -13.18 3.62
N TYR A 183 3.13 -13.69 4.53
CA TYR A 183 1.79 -14.19 4.27
C TYR A 183 0.81 -13.50 5.20
N ALA A 184 -0.32 -13.07 4.67
CA ALA A 184 -1.42 -12.51 5.43
C ALA A 184 -2.73 -13.24 5.09
N TYR A 185 -3.56 -13.37 6.11
CA TYR A 185 -4.93 -13.85 5.98
C TYR A 185 -5.87 -12.82 6.60
N GLU A 186 -6.84 -12.36 5.83
CA GLU A 186 -7.88 -11.44 6.28
C GLU A 186 -9.23 -12.15 6.25
N ALA A 187 -9.87 -12.30 7.41
CA ALA A 187 -11.21 -12.83 7.55
C ALA A 187 -12.23 -11.69 7.65
N ASN A 188 -13.22 -11.68 6.78
CA ASN A 188 -14.33 -10.73 6.85
C ASN A 188 -15.25 -11.10 8.05
N VAL A 189 -15.49 -10.12 8.93
CA VAL A 189 -16.34 -10.32 10.14
C VAL A 189 -17.71 -9.65 10.02
N ALA A 190 -17.94 -8.87 8.95
CA ALA A 190 -19.22 -8.23 8.68
C ALA A 190 -19.60 -8.38 7.21
N GLY A 191 -20.91 -8.52 6.95
CA GLY A 191 -21.46 -8.66 5.62
C GLY A 191 -21.87 -10.08 5.26
N MET A 192 -22.30 -10.30 4.03
CA MET A 192 -22.91 -11.50 3.49
C MET A 192 -22.04 -12.75 3.63
N GLY A 193 -22.25 -13.51 4.68
CA GLY A 193 -21.67 -14.83 4.91
C GLY A 193 -20.16 -14.81 5.21
N MET A 194 -19.69 -15.79 5.97
CA MET A 194 -18.25 -16.08 6.08
C MET A 194 -17.77 -16.61 4.73
N SER A 195 -17.51 -15.69 3.81
CA SER A 195 -16.75 -15.95 2.59
C SER A 195 -15.35 -16.41 3.03
N SER A 196 -14.80 -17.38 2.32
CA SER A 196 -13.38 -17.72 2.43
C SER A 196 -12.58 -16.43 2.40
N GLY A 197 -11.90 -16.06 3.49
CA GLY A 197 -11.18 -14.80 3.61
C GLY A 197 -10.14 -14.60 2.52
N ASN A 198 -9.50 -13.45 2.50
CA ASN A 198 -8.47 -13.10 1.53
C ASN A 198 -7.11 -13.65 1.98
N HIS A 199 -6.39 -14.26 1.06
CA HIS A 199 -5.03 -14.75 1.25
C HIS A 199 -4.06 -13.88 0.46
N GLU A 200 -3.03 -13.39 1.09
CA GLU A 200 -2.02 -12.56 0.46
C GLU A 200 -0.62 -13.13 0.70
N LEU A 201 0.12 -13.36 -0.37
CA LEU A 201 1.52 -13.76 -0.33
C LEU A 201 2.36 -12.64 -0.94
N CYS A 202 3.34 -12.14 -0.18
CA CYS A 202 4.24 -11.10 -0.65
C CYS A 202 5.69 -11.58 -0.58
N VAL A 203 6.38 -11.43 -1.70
CA VAL A 203 7.83 -11.65 -1.80
C VAL A 203 8.46 -10.33 -2.23
N SER A 204 9.50 -9.89 -1.51
CA SER A 204 10.23 -8.70 -1.89
C SER A 204 11.72 -8.87 -1.63
N TYR A 205 12.53 -8.18 -2.43
CA TYR A 205 13.98 -8.13 -2.28
C TYR A 205 14.43 -6.68 -2.12
N ARG A 206 15.28 -6.42 -1.13
CA ARG A 206 15.88 -5.11 -0.92
C ARG A 206 17.37 -5.19 -1.23
N MET A 207 17.79 -4.42 -2.19
CA MET A 207 19.21 -4.22 -2.52
C MET A 207 19.61 -2.81 -2.08
N GLU A 208 20.71 -2.70 -1.33
CA GLU A 208 21.32 -1.42 -1.03
C GLU A 208 22.23 -1.04 -2.21
N ILE A 209 21.87 0.04 -2.90
CA ILE A 209 22.69 0.59 -3.98
C ILE A 209 23.43 1.79 -3.40
N ASP A 210 24.73 1.67 -3.21
CA ASP A 210 25.58 2.79 -2.82
C ASP A 210 25.98 3.58 -4.08
N LEU A 211 25.24 4.63 -4.38
CA LEU A 211 25.51 5.57 -5.47
C LEU A 211 26.55 6.65 -5.06
N GLY A 212 27.10 6.55 -3.86
CA GLY A 212 27.95 7.56 -3.27
C GLY A 212 29.37 7.56 -3.82
N LYS A 213 29.69 8.46 -4.74
CA LYS A 213 31.01 9.13 -4.69
C LYS A 213 31.13 9.73 -3.28
N LYS A 214 32.23 9.44 -2.58
CA LYS A 214 32.58 9.93 -1.22
C LYS A 214 32.20 11.41 -0.99
N GLY A 215 30.95 11.69 -0.70
CA GLY A 215 30.40 13.00 -0.33
C GLY A 215 29.63 12.85 0.97
N LYS A 216 29.74 13.82 1.84
CA LYS A 216 29.33 13.86 3.27
C LYS A 216 27.85 13.57 3.62
N ASN A 217 27.01 13.09 2.71
CA ASN A 217 25.60 12.84 2.97
C ASN A 217 25.25 11.38 2.71
N LYS A 218 25.40 10.54 3.72
CA LYS A 218 24.81 9.19 3.72
C LYS A 218 23.31 9.33 3.94
N HIS A 219 22.52 9.28 2.89
CA HIS A 219 21.07 9.12 2.99
C HIS A 219 20.77 7.68 3.38
N GLN A 220 20.50 7.45 4.64
CA GLN A 220 19.95 6.17 5.09
C GLN A 220 18.45 6.14 4.75
N SER A 221 18.05 5.21 3.90
CA SER A 221 16.64 4.92 3.67
C SER A 221 16.04 4.35 4.96
N VAL A 222 15.25 5.16 5.66
CA VAL A 222 14.52 4.74 6.85
C VAL A 222 13.11 4.36 6.42
N ARG A 223 12.95 3.16 5.89
CA ARG A 223 11.64 2.53 5.84
C ARG A 223 11.49 1.66 7.09
N PHE A 224 10.84 2.21 8.10
CA PHE A 224 10.25 1.42 9.17
C PHE A 224 8.85 1.00 8.69
N LEU A 225 8.74 -0.19 8.16
CA LEU A 225 7.51 -0.94 8.04
C LEU A 225 7.64 -2.15 8.94
#